data_bf9ae9deabaf78858aa9d3cf7e421344
#
_entry.id   bf9ae9deabaf78858aa9d3cf7e421344
#
_cell.length_a   1.000
_cell.length_b   1.000
_cell.length_c   1.000
_cell.angle_alpha   90.00
_cell.angle_beta   90.00
_cell.angle_gamma   90.00
#
_symmetry.space_group_name_H-M   'P 1'
#
loop_
_entity.id
_entity.type
_entity.pdbx_description
1 polymer ?
#
loop_
_entity_poly.entity_id
_entity_poly.type
_entity_poly.pdbx_seq_one_letter_code
_entity_poly.pdbx_strand_id
1 'polypeptide(L)'
;FAIFYMMVNIGAFTGKTVVDPLRKSIGDQGLVYLNYFSGTMTLIALVIVFFMYKSTQTAGQGKSLSEIWQALIKVCKNGRLVALILITSGFWIVQQQMYASMPKYVIRMVGADASPGWIANVNPFFVFLLVNLITTIMKKRSPLSSIMVGMFIIPFSALIMSFGNIMGGDPISVF
;
A
#
# COMPACT_ATOMS: atom_id res chain seq x y z
N PHE A 1 -7.39 9.20 12.34
CA PHE A 1 -7.04 8.65 11.03
C PHE A 1 -5.65 7.97 11.05
N ALA A 2 -4.62 8.59 11.65
CA ALA A 2 -3.26 8.04 11.72
C ALA A 2 -3.20 6.66 12.41
N ILE A 3 -3.91 6.48 13.52
CA ILE A 3 -3.97 5.19 14.24
C ILE A 3 -4.60 4.11 13.36
N PHE A 4 -5.69 4.43 12.66
CA PHE A 4 -6.31 3.49 11.73
C PHE A 4 -5.34 3.07 10.63
N TYR A 5 -4.65 4.04 10.03
CA TYR A 5 -3.67 3.78 8.99
C TYR A 5 -2.47 2.97 9.50
N MET A 6 -2.03 3.23 10.73
CA MET A 6 -1.01 2.42 11.41
C MET A 6 -1.45 0.96 11.55
N MET A 7 -2.69 0.70 11.99
CA MET A 7 -3.22 -0.66 12.12
C MET A 7 -3.31 -1.40 10.79
N VAL A 8 -3.70 -0.70 9.70
CA VAL A 8 -3.69 -1.26 8.34
C VAL A 8 -2.27 -1.69 7.95
N ASN A 9 -1.26 -0.89 8.25
CA ASN A 9 0.14 -1.22 7.92
C ASN A 9 0.72 -2.33 8.80
N ILE A 10 0.33 -2.44 10.07
CA ILE A 10 0.65 -3.58 10.92
C ILE A 10 0.08 -4.87 10.30
N GLY A 11 -1.17 -4.85 9.87
CA GLY A 11 -1.80 -5.97 9.18
C GLY A 11 -1.08 -6.34 7.87
N ALA A 12 -0.71 -5.34 7.07
CA ALA A 12 0.05 -5.54 5.84
C ALA A 12 1.45 -6.12 6.10
N PHE A 13 2.14 -5.65 7.12
CA PHE A 13 3.44 -6.16 7.55
C PHE A 13 3.33 -7.63 7.99
N THR A 14 2.40 -7.94 8.89
CA THR A 14 2.18 -9.29 9.39
C THR A 14 1.80 -10.26 8.27
N GLY A 15 0.89 -9.86 7.39
CA GLY A 15 0.47 -10.68 6.24
C GLY A 15 1.63 -11.01 5.30
N LYS A 16 2.44 -10.00 4.93
CA LYS A 16 3.60 -10.22 4.04
C LYS A 16 4.71 -11.04 4.68
N THR A 17 4.86 -10.99 6.00
CA THR A 17 5.86 -11.80 6.72
C THR A 17 5.63 -13.30 6.54
N VAL A 18 4.39 -13.73 6.35
CA VAL A 18 4.01 -15.13 6.16
C VAL A 18 4.28 -15.63 4.72
N VAL A 19 4.36 -14.72 3.75
CA VAL A 19 4.44 -15.07 2.31
C VAL A 19 5.68 -15.91 1.97
N ASP A 20 6.87 -15.41 2.33
CA ASP A 20 8.12 -16.10 1.96
C ASP A 20 8.34 -17.40 2.69
N PRO A 21 8.11 -17.53 4.01
CA PRO A 21 8.16 -18.81 4.70
C PRO A 21 7.21 -19.85 4.09
N LEU A 22 5.97 -19.45 3.78
CA LEU A 22 4.98 -20.34 3.23
C LEU A 22 5.36 -20.80 1.80
N ARG A 23 5.86 -19.88 0.98
CA ARG A 23 6.36 -20.18 -0.37
C ARG A 23 7.54 -21.16 -0.33
N LYS A 24 8.51 -20.95 0.57
CA LYS A 24 9.71 -21.78 0.68
C LYS A 24 9.45 -23.16 1.29
N SER A 25 8.52 -23.26 2.23
CA SER A 25 8.22 -24.52 2.92
C SER A 25 7.39 -25.50 2.07
N ILE A 26 6.57 -25.02 1.15
CA ILE A 26 5.60 -25.82 0.40
C ILE A 26 5.96 -25.92 -1.10
N GLY A 27 7.00 -25.19 -1.56
CA GLY A 27 7.43 -25.22 -2.96
C GLY A 27 6.38 -24.61 -3.91
N ASP A 28 6.21 -25.22 -5.08
CA ASP A 28 5.33 -24.67 -6.15
C ASP A 28 3.86 -24.50 -5.74
N GLN A 29 3.38 -25.30 -4.79
CA GLN A 29 2.02 -25.19 -4.25
C GLN A 29 1.88 -24.04 -3.22
N GLY A 30 2.98 -23.44 -2.79
CA GLY A 30 2.98 -22.36 -1.79
C GLY A 30 2.09 -21.17 -2.17
N LEU A 31 1.99 -20.86 -3.46
CA LEU A 31 1.10 -19.80 -3.94
C LEU A 31 -0.40 -20.15 -3.77
N VAL A 32 -0.76 -21.42 -3.91
CA VAL A 32 -2.14 -21.87 -3.69
C VAL A 32 -2.49 -21.75 -2.19
N TYR A 33 -1.59 -22.18 -1.32
CA TYR A 33 -1.78 -22.04 0.13
C TYR A 33 -1.84 -20.59 0.60
N LEU A 34 -1.14 -19.66 -0.07
CA LEU A 34 -1.28 -18.23 0.18
C LEU A 34 -2.70 -17.73 -0.11
N ASN A 35 -3.35 -18.22 -1.16
CA ASN A 35 -4.74 -17.88 -1.44
C ASN A 35 -5.69 -18.40 -0.35
N TYR A 36 -5.49 -19.65 0.11
CA TYR A 36 -6.26 -20.19 1.24
C TYR A 36 -6.02 -19.38 2.52
N PHE A 37 -4.79 -19.02 2.83
CA PHE A 37 -4.45 -18.16 3.97
C PHE A 37 -5.16 -16.82 3.88
N SER A 38 -5.07 -16.15 2.74
CA SER A 38 -5.74 -14.86 2.51
C SER A 38 -7.26 -14.97 2.62
N GLY A 39 -7.86 -16.01 2.03
CA GLY A 39 -9.29 -16.29 2.12
C GLY A 39 -9.76 -16.52 3.57
N THR A 40 -9.00 -17.32 4.31
CA THR A 40 -9.28 -17.58 5.73
C THR A 40 -9.20 -16.34 6.58
N MET A 41 -8.17 -15.50 6.39
CA MET A 41 -8.04 -14.23 7.13
C MET A 41 -9.17 -13.26 6.78
N THR A 42 -9.61 -13.22 5.53
CA THR A 42 -10.76 -12.41 5.11
C THR A 42 -12.05 -12.89 5.76
N LEU A 43 -12.24 -14.20 5.85
CA LEU A 43 -13.42 -14.80 6.49
C LEU A 43 -13.43 -14.51 8.00
N ILE A 44 -12.29 -14.61 8.67
CA ILE A 44 -12.14 -14.24 10.09
C ILE A 44 -12.49 -12.75 10.28
N ALA A 45 -11.95 -11.88 9.42
CA ALA A 45 -12.26 -10.45 9.47
C ALA A 45 -13.76 -10.18 9.29
N LEU A 46 -14.42 -10.87 8.36
CA LEU A 46 -15.87 -10.77 8.16
C LEU A 46 -16.65 -11.17 9.42
N VAL A 47 -16.28 -12.28 10.06
CA VAL A 47 -16.89 -12.76 11.29
C VAL A 47 -16.73 -11.73 12.41
N ILE A 48 -15.52 -11.20 12.59
CA ILE A 48 -15.23 -10.17 13.61
C ILE A 48 -16.09 -8.92 13.35
N VAL A 49 -16.14 -8.43 12.11
CA VAL A 49 -16.95 -7.26 11.75
C VAL A 49 -18.43 -7.54 12.01
N PHE A 50 -18.92 -8.69 11.60
CA PHE A 50 -20.34 -9.05 11.77
C PHE A 50 -20.78 -9.08 13.24
N PHE A 51 -19.96 -9.64 14.14
CA PHE A 51 -20.32 -9.78 15.55
C PHE A 51 -19.93 -8.57 16.41
N MET A 52 -18.83 -7.89 16.08
CA MET A 52 -18.29 -6.82 16.93
C MET A 52 -18.63 -5.42 16.44
N TYR A 53 -18.88 -5.23 15.14
CA TYR A 53 -19.17 -3.91 14.60
C TYR A 53 -20.65 -3.57 14.80
N LYS A 54 -20.92 -2.70 15.76
CA LYS A 54 -22.26 -2.09 15.93
C LYS A 54 -22.23 -0.71 15.27
N SER A 55 -22.99 -0.57 14.19
CA SER A 55 -23.18 0.76 13.59
C SER A 55 -24.00 1.62 14.55
N THR A 56 -23.40 2.70 15.01
CA THR A 56 -24.09 3.74 15.82
C THR A 56 -24.79 4.78 14.96
N GLN A 57 -24.53 4.77 13.67
CA GLN A 57 -25.24 5.65 12.74
C GLN A 57 -26.46 4.95 12.18
N THR A 58 -27.61 5.57 12.39
CA THR A 58 -28.82 5.23 11.62
C THR A 58 -28.44 5.27 10.14
N ALA A 59 -28.64 4.16 9.44
CA ALA A 59 -28.41 4.12 8.00
C ALA A 59 -29.15 5.30 7.38
N GLY A 60 -28.42 6.33 6.96
CA GLY A 60 -29.01 7.45 6.24
C GLY A 60 -29.75 6.89 5.04
N GLN A 61 -30.86 7.49 4.67
CA GLN A 61 -31.56 7.12 3.44
C GLN A 61 -30.55 7.05 2.31
N GLY A 62 -30.39 5.86 1.73
CA GLY A 62 -29.45 5.65 0.64
C GLY A 62 -29.71 6.66 -0.46
N LYS A 63 -28.66 7.35 -0.92
CA LYS A 63 -28.80 8.31 -2.01
C LYS A 63 -29.38 7.59 -3.24
N SER A 64 -30.34 8.21 -3.88
CA SER A 64 -30.90 7.74 -5.14
C SER A 64 -29.79 7.65 -6.20
N LEU A 65 -29.88 6.70 -7.12
CA LEU A 65 -28.96 6.59 -8.25
C LEU A 65 -28.83 7.91 -9.03
N SER A 66 -29.94 8.66 -9.14
CA SER A 66 -29.96 9.99 -9.75
C SER A 66 -29.10 11.00 -8.99
N GLU A 67 -29.14 11.00 -7.66
CA GLU A 67 -28.30 11.88 -6.82
C GLU A 67 -26.82 11.52 -6.92
N ILE A 68 -26.52 10.21 -6.98
CA ILE A 68 -25.14 9.74 -7.18
C ILE A 68 -24.62 10.21 -8.54
N TRP A 69 -25.44 10.09 -9.59
CA TRP A 69 -25.06 10.51 -10.93
C TRP A 69 -24.84 12.02 -11.04
N GLN A 70 -25.72 12.81 -10.43
CA GLN A 70 -25.54 14.27 -10.35
C GLN A 70 -24.30 14.67 -9.57
N ALA A 71 -23.99 13.97 -8.47
CA ALA A 71 -22.76 14.19 -7.71
C ALA A 71 -21.50 13.88 -8.55
N LEU A 72 -21.49 12.80 -9.33
CA LEU A 72 -20.40 12.47 -10.25
C LEU A 72 -20.21 13.55 -11.33
N ILE A 73 -21.29 14.01 -11.95
CA ILE A 73 -21.22 15.11 -12.94
C ILE A 73 -20.64 16.37 -12.30
N LYS A 74 -21.05 16.69 -11.07
CA LYS A 74 -20.52 17.85 -10.32
C LYS A 74 -19.02 17.73 -10.06
N VAL A 75 -18.55 16.53 -9.71
CA VAL A 75 -17.10 16.25 -9.57
C VAL A 75 -16.37 16.44 -10.89
N CYS A 76 -16.88 15.88 -11.99
CA CYS A 76 -16.27 16.00 -13.32
C CYS A 76 -16.23 17.45 -13.84
N LYS A 77 -17.16 18.30 -13.44
CA LYS A 77 -17.16 19.73 -13.78
C LYS A 77 -16.13 20.53 -13.00
N ASN A 78 -15.61 20.01 -11.90
CA ASN A 78 -14.56 20.69 -11.12
C ASN A 78 -13.17 20.29 -11.62
N GLY A 79 -12.61 21.06 -12.56
CA GLY A 79 -11.32 20.78 -13.20
C GLY A 79 -10.16 20.62 -12.21
N ARG A 80 -10.15 21.38 -11.09
CA ARG A 80 -9.12 21.25 -10.05
C ARG A 80 -9.20 19.90 -9.34
N LEU A 81 -10.41 19.43 -9.06
CA LEU A 81 -10.63 18.15 -8.41
C LEU A 81 -10.28 16.99 -9.37
N VAL A 82 -10.67 17.11 -10.63
CA VAL A 82 -10.31 16.12 -11.68
C VAL A 82 -8.80 16.05 -11.85
N ALA A 83 -8.10 17.19 -11.93
CA ALA A 83 -6.65 17.21 -12.00
C ALA A 83 -5.99 16.54 -10.78
N LEU A 84 -6.48 16.80 -9.58
CA LEU A 84 -5.99 16.15 -8.36
C LEU A 84 -6.20 14.63 -8.39
N ILE A 85 -7.37 14.17 -8.84
CA ILE A 85 -7.67 12.73 -9.00
C ILE A 85 -6.70 12.10 -9.99
N LEU A 86 -6.48 12.71 -11.15
CA LEU A 86 -5.56 12.20 -12.17
C LEU A 86 -4.12 12.11 -11.68
N ILE A 87 -3.63 13.16 -11.00
CA ILE A 87 -2.28 13.17 -10.42
C ILE A 87 -2.14 12.07 -9.36
N THR A 88 -3.11 11.96 -8.45
CA THR A 88 -3.10 10.93 -7.41
C THR A 88 -3.20 9.52 -8.01
N SER A 89 -4.02 9.34 -9.05
CA SER A 89 -4.12 8.06 -9.75
C SER A 89 -2.80 7.69 -10.42
N GLY A 90 -2.12 8.64 -11.07
CA GLY A 90 -0.79 8.44 -11.64
C GLY A 90 0.24 8.00 -10.60
N PHE A 91 0.24 8.63 -9.44
CA PHE A 91 1.05 8.21 -8.30
C PHE A 91 0.78 6.75 -7.89
N TRP A 92 -0.50 6.39 -7.72
CA TRP A 92 -0.87 5.02 -7.34
C TRP A 92 -0.53 3.99 -8.41
N ILE A 93 -0.59 4.34 -9.70
CA ILE A 93 -0.15 3.46 -10.79
C ILE A 93 1.33 3.11 -10.63
N VAL A 94 2.19 4.13 -10.43
CA VAL A 94 3.64 3.92 -10.24
C VAL A 94 3.90 3.07 -8.98
N GLN A 95 3.22 3.38 -7.87
CA GLN A 95 3.36 2.65 -6.62
C GLN A 95 2.96 1.18 -6.75
N GLN A 96 1.85 0.88 -7.41
CA GLN A 96 1.40 -0.48 -7.63
C GLN A 96 2.29 -1.24 -8.61
N GLN A 97 2.82 -0.57 -9.62
CA GLN A 97 3.78 -1.16 -10.56
C GLN A 97 5.06 -1.60 -9.82
N MET A 98 5.53 -0.82 -8.87
CA MET A 98 6.68 -1.21 -8.04
C MET A 98 6.40 -2.52 -7.29
N TYR A 99 5.23 -2.69 -6.66
CA TYR A 99 4.86 -3.93 -5.98
C TYR A 99 4.71 -5.13 -6.93
N ALA A 100 4.29 -4.91 -8.17
CA ALA A 100 4.16 -5.98 -9.16
C ALA A 100 5.51 -6.42 -9.75
N SER A 101 6.44 -5.47 -9.95
CA SER A 101 7.73 -5.70 -10.62
C SER A 101 8.83 -6.12 -9.67
N MET A 102 8.86 -5.55 -8.45
CA MET A 102 9.90 -5.75 -7.46
C MET A 102 10.16 -7.24 -7.12
N PRO A 103 9.13 -8.07 -6.84
CA PRO A 103 9.37 -9.47 -6.53
C PRO A 103 10.05 -10.23 -7.67
N LYS A 104 9.66 -9.94 -8.91
CA LYS A 104 10.25 -10.56 -10.11
C LYS A 104 11.69 -10.09 -10.30
N TYR A 105 11.96 -8.81 -10.09
CA TYR A 105 13.29 -8.24 -10.16
C TYR A 105 14.23 -8.88 -9.14
N VAL A 106 13.82 -8.95 -7.88
CA VAL A 106 14.59 -9.54 -6.79
C VAL A 106 14.95 -11.00 -7.08
N ILE A 107 13.98 -11.81 -7.50
CA ILE A 107 14.21 -13.23 -7.83
C ILE A 107 15.19 -13.35 -9.02
N ARG A 108 15.10 -12.47 -10.01
CA ARG A 108 15.97 -12.50 -11.20
C ARG A 108 17.40 -12.10 -10.88
N MET A 109 17.61 -11.13 -9.98
CA MET A 109 18.94 -10.59 -9.68
C MET A 109 19.65 -11.36 -8.56
N VAL A 110 18.91 -11.79 -7.54
CA VAL A 110 19.47 -12.46 -6.35
C VAL A 110 19.36 -13.98 -6.44
N GLY A 111 18.36 -14.49 -7.15
CA GLY A 111 18.12 -15.92 -7.32
C GLY A 111 16.80 -16.39 -6.72
N ALA A 112 16.49 -17.68 -6.95
CA ALA A 112 15.22 -18.27 -6.52
C ALA A 112 15.04 -18.32 -4.99
N ASP A 113 16.13 -18.36 -4.24
CA ASP A 113 16.13 -18.38 -2.77
C ASP A 113 15.89 -17.00 -2.13
N ALA A 114 15.81 -15.94 -2.93
CA ALA A 114 15.52 -14.61 -2.46
C ALA A 114 14.17 -14.55 -1.75
N SER A 115 14.03 -13.58 -0.85
CA SER A 115 12.82 -13.33 -0.06
C SER A 115 12.20 -11.97 -0.41
N PRO A 116 11.57 -11.84 -1.59
CA PRO A 116 11.00 -10.56 -2.04
C PRO A 116 9.89 -10.02 -1.12
N GLY A 117 9.18 -10.89 -0.42
CA GLY A 117 8.17 -10.48 0.58
C GLY A 117 8.78 -9.72 1.74
N TRP A 118 9.96 -10.11 2.21
CA TRP A 118 10.69 -9.39 3.25
C TRP A 118 11.14 -8.01 2.79
N ILE A 119 11.63 -7.89 1.56
CA ILE A 119 12.02 -6.60 0.97
C ILE A 119 10.79 -5.69 0.85
N ALA A 120 9.65 -6.24 0.36
CA ALA A 120 8.40 -5.50 0.27
C ALA A 120 7.82 -5.10 1.64
N ASN A 121 8.25 -5.76 2.73
CA ASN A 121 7.83 -5.44 4.10
C ASN A 121 8.50 -4.19 4.68
N VAL A 122 9.61 -3.75 4.12
CA VAL A 122 10.31 -2.53 4.56
C VAL A 122 9.36 -1.33 4.53
N ASN A 123 8.54 -1.20 3.50
CA ASN A 123 7.59 -0.10 3.39
C ASN A 123 6.54 -0.10 4.52
N PRO A 124 5.68 -1.12 4.70
CA PRO A 124 4.68 -1.09 5.79
C PRO A 124 5.33 -1.03 7.17
N PHE A 125 6.53 -1.58 7.35
CA PHE A 125 7.30 -1.45 8.59
C PHE A 125 7.58 0.02 8.91
N PHE A 126 8.20 0.77 8.01
CA PHE A 126 8.48 2.18 8.24
C PHE A 126 7.21 3.03 8.31
N VAL A 127 6.16 2.69 7.57
CA VAL A 127 4.89 3.41 7.65
C VAL A 127 4.27 3.27 9.03
N PHE A 128 4.13 2.07 9.58
CA PHE A 128 3.51 1.93 10.90
C PHE A 128 4.37 2.56 12.02
N LEU A 129 5.70 2.50 11.88
CA LEU A 129 6.62 3.09 12.86
C LEU A 129 6.56 4.63 12.84
N LEU A 130 6.54 5.23 11.65
CA LEU A 130 6.75 6.67 11.47
C LEU A 130 5.46 7.47 11.23
N VAL A 131 4.32 6.82 10.92
CA VAL A 131 3.10 7.54 10.53
C VAL A 131 2.62 8.56 11.59
N ASN A 132 2.71 8.21 12.86
CA ASN A 132 2.29 9.10 13.93
C ASN A 132 3.24 10.32 14.07
N LEU A 133 4.56 10.08 13.92
CA LEU A 133 5.57 11.13 13.94
C LEU A 133 5.38 12.09 12.75
N ILE A 134 5.31 11.54 11.55
CA ILE A 134 5.13 12.32 10.31
C ILE A 134 3.80 13.08 10.34
N THR A 135 2.71 12.46 10.78
CA THR A 135 1.40 13.12 10.91
C THR A 135 1.49 14.29 11.89
N THR A 136 2.22 14.14 13.00
CA THR A 136 2.41 15.21 13.98
C THR A 136 3.21 16.39 13.39
N ILE A 137 4.28 16.10 12.66
CA ILE A 137 5.10 17.13 11.99
C ILE A 137 4.28 17.85 10.91
N MET A 138 3.50 17.12 10.14
CA MET A 138 2.70 17.66 9.03
C MET A 138 1.37 18.30 9.46
N LYS A 139 0.97 18.16 10.74
CA LYS A 139 -0.32 18.63 11.26
C LYS A 139 -0.59 20.13 11.01
N LYS A 140 0.47 20.93 10.96
CA LYS A 140 0.39 22.38 10.72
C LYS A 140 0.35 22.77 9.23
N ARG A 141 0.50 21.80 8.31
CA ARG A 141 0.50 22.04 6.87
C ARG A 141 -0.85 21.68 6.23
N SER A 142 -1.14 22.29 5.10
CA SER A 142 -2.34 21.92 4.32
C SER A 142 -2.20 20.49 3.76
N PRO A 143 -3.31 19.77 3.56
CA PRO A 143 -3.28 18.46 2.97
C PRO A 143 -2.58 18.42 1.61
N LEU A 144 -2.81 19.43 0.76
CA LEU A 144 -2.18 19.55 -0.54
C LEU A 144 -0.65 19.72 -0.44
N SER A 145 -0.18 20.56 0.49
CA SER A 145 1.27 20.74 0.74
C SER A 145 1.92 19.44 1.23
N SER A 146 1.21 18.66 2.06
CA SER A 146 1.70 17.35 2.53
C SER A 146 1.84 16.34 1.39
N ILE A 147 0.85 16.28 0.50
CA ILE A 147 0.90 15.45 -0.71
C ILE A 147 2.08 15.86 -1.60
N MET A 148 2.26 17.16 -1.85
CA MET A 148 3.35 17.67 -2.69
C MET A 148 4.72 17.29 -2.14
N VAL A 149 4.94 17.40 -0.83
CA VAL A 149 6.19 16.99 -0.19
C VAL A 149 6.44 15.49 -0.40
N GLY A 150 5.43 14.65 -0.18
CA GLY A 150 5.54 13.21 -0.42
C GLY A 150 5.87 12.88 -1.87
N MET A 151 5.17 13.51 -2.82
CA MET A 151 5.43 13.30 -4.26
C MET A 151 6.81 13.77 -4.70
N PHE A 152 7.40 14.77 -4.03
CA PHE A 152 8.74 15.26 -4.33
C PHE A 152 9.83 14.29 -3.85
N ILE A 153 9.59 13.55 -2.76
CA ILE A 153 10.55 12.59 -2.20
C ILE A 153 10.71 11.36 -3.10
N ILE A 154 9.66 10.93 -3.82
CA ILE A 154 9.68 9.70 -4.62
C ILE A 154 10.73 9.71 -5.74
N PRO A 155 10.86 10.75 -6.58
CA PRO A 155 11.92 10.79 -7.59
C PRO A 155 13.32 10.68 -7.00
N PHE A 156 13.57 11.28 -5.84
CA PHE A 156 14.86 11.16 -5.14
C PHE A 156 15.13 9.73 -4.68
N SER A 157 14.11 9.04 -4.16
CA SER A 157 14.21 7.63 -3.79
C SER A 157 14.56 6.76 -5.00
N ALA A 158 13.91 6.98 -6.14
CA ALA A 158 14.19 6.27 -7.38
C ALA A 158 15.60 6.55 -7.92
N LEU A 159 16.08 7.80 -7.81
CA LEU A 159 17.44 8.17 -8.17
C LEU A 159 18.48 7.46 -7.29
N ILE A 160 18.28 7.42 -5.98
CA ILE A 160 19.17 6.73 -5.04
C ILE A 160 19.28 5.24 -5.41
N MET A 161 18.14 4.59 -5.70
CA MET A 161 18.14 3.19 -6.16
C MET A 161 18.92 3.01 -7.47
N SER A 162 18.78 3.95 -8.41
CA SER A 162 19.50 3.92 -9.69
C SER A 162 21.02 4.07 -9.52
N PHE A 163 21.46 4.94 -8.61
CA PHE A 163 22.87 5.12 -8.31
C PHE A 163 23.53 3.87 -7.73
N GLY A 164 22.85 3.14 -6.86
CA GLY A 164 23.34 1.87 -6.32
C GLY A 164 23.65 0.85 -7.43
N ASN A 165 22.83 0.80 -8.48
CA ASN A 165 23.05 -0.09 -9.62
C ASN A 165 24.21 0.36 -10.54
N ILE A 166 24.46 1.67 -10.64
CA ILE A 166 25.56 2.24 -11.46
C ILE A 166 26.94 2.06 -10.80
N MET A 167 27.02 2.08 -9.49
CA MET A 167 28.27 1.98 -8.76
C MET A 167 28.83 0.55 -8.66
N GLY A 168 28.21 -0.43 -9.31
CA GLY A 168 28.73 -1.81 -9.43
C GLY A 168 28.77 -2.58 -8.11
N GLY A 169 27.96 -2.16 -7.13
CA GLY A 169 27.76 -2.92 -5.91
C GLY A 169 27.00 -4.22 -6.22
N ASP A 170 27.30 -5.28 -5.46
CA ASP A 170 26.51 -6.49 -5.51
C ASP A 170 25.03 -6.13 -5.39
N PRO A 171 24.13 -6.80 -6.15
CA PRO A 171 22.70 -6.52 -6.11
C PRO A 171 22.10 -6.51 -4.69
N ILE A 172 22.77 -7.16 -3.75
CA ILE A 172 22.39 -7.25 -2.33
C ILE A 172 22.71 -5.94 -1.58
N SER A 173 23.69 -5.15 -2.03
CA SER A 173 24.10 -3.91 -1.35
C SER A 173 23.15 -2.73 -1.61
N VAL A 174 22.18 -2.89 -2.49
CA VAL A 174 21.21 -1.86 -2.90
C VAL A 174 19.89 -1.98 -2.14
N PHE A 175 19.71 -3.05 -1.39
CA PHE A 175 18.55 -3.34 -0.54
C PHE A 175 18.94 -3.51 0.92
#